data_927e43e5fccaf8547659113ad64217a3
#
_entry.id   927e43e5fccaf8547659113ad64217a3
#
_cell.length_a   1.000
_cell.length_b   1.000
_cell.length_c   1.000
_cell.angle_alpha   90.00
_cell.angle_beta   90.00
_cell.angle_gamma   90.00
#
_symmetry.space_group_name_H-M   'P 1'
#
loop_
_entity.id
_entity.type
_entity.pdbx_description
1 polymer ?
#
loop_
_entity_poly.entity_id
_entity_poly.type
_entity_poly.pdbx_seq_one_letter_code
_entity_poly.pdbx_strand_id
1 'polypeptide(L)'
;IYSLRPYTQEEIVTRDYIINEKPDGIINIVDATNIERNLYLTLQLLELRVPMVLALNMMDEVRANGGTIDVKMMSDALGIPVIPVSAAKGEGISDLIDKAVETARNKTKPVVTDFCSDDSAVHRCIHAVVHLIMDHANRAGIPPRFCASKLIEGDKNIEDQLELNQNELELLEHCIVEMEDESKLDRNAALADMRYDFIEKVVAISVVKCHESREHKRSVKIDRILTGKYTALPVFFGIMFLVFFLTFNVIGSTLSDWLSLGIDKLIDLADKGLTANGINPVVHSLIIDGVFAGVGSVLSFLPIIVTLFFFLSILEDTGYMARVAFVMDKLLRKIGLSGRSFVPMLIGFGCSVPAIMATRTLVSDRDRKMTILLTPYMSCSAKIPIYAVFC
;
A
#
# COMPACT_ATOMS: atom_id res chain seq x y z
N ILE A 1 1.38 5.29 5.13
CA ILE A 1 -0.02 5.22 5.60
C ILE A 1 -0.74 6.51 5.25
N TYR A 2 -2.06 6.43 5.09
CA TYR A 2 -2.91 7.58 4.74
C TYR A 2 -3.96 7.90 5.81
N SER A 3 -4.13 7.00 6.77
CA SER A 3 -5.04 7.16 7.91
C SER A 3 -4.55 6.36 9.11
N LEU A 4 -5.15 6.60 10.29
CA LEU A 4 -4.96 5.80 11.49
C LEU A 4 -6.17 4.88 11.74
N ARG A 5 -6.85 4.44 10.69
CA ARG A 5 -7.95 3.47 10.81
C ARG A 5 -7.39 2.05 10.87
N PRO A 6 -8.00 1.12 11.61
CA PRO A 6 -7.49 -0.24 11.78
C PRO A 6 -7.79 -1.13 10.55
N TYR A 7 -7.48 -0.67 9.33
CA TYR A 7 -7.70 -1.45 8.11
C TYR A 7 -6.48 -2.23 7.64
N THR A 8 -5.28 -1.68 7.84
CA THR A 8 -4.03 -2.35 7.47
C THR A 8 -3.15 -2.57 8.70
N GLN A 9 -2.26 -3.55 8.64
CA GLN A 9 -1.35 -3.82 9.76
C GLN A 9 -0.42 -2.63 10.03
N GLU A 10 0.01 -1.93 8.98
CA GLU A 10 0.88 -0.76 9.10
C GLU A 10 0.17 0.39 9.83
N GLU A 11 -1.12 0.60 9.57
CA GLU A 11 -1.93 1.64 10.24
C GLU A 11 -2.13 1.31 11.73
N ILE A 12 -2.38 0.04 12.04
CA ILE A 12 -2.53 -0.45 13.42
C ILE A 12 -1.20 -0.28 14.18
N VAL A 13 -0.10 -0.78 13.63
CA VAL A 13 1.24 -0.68 14.25
C VAL A 13 1.64 0.77 14.49
N THR A 14 1.40 1.66 13.51
CA THR A 14 1.73 3.08 13.65
C THR A 14 0.91 3.74 14.74
N ARG A 15 -0.41 3.49 14.77
CA ARG A 15 -1.31 4.02 15.80
C ARG A 15 -0.89 3.53 17.20
N ASP A 16 -0.72 2.23 17.35
CA ASP A 16 -0.40 1.60 18.63
C ASP A 16 0.97 2.05 19.14
N TYR A 17 1.94 2.23 18.24
CA TYR A 17 3.24 2.81 18.59
C TYR A 17 3.10 4.23 19.16
N ILE A 18 2.34 5.10 18.50
CA ILE A 18 2.18 6.49 18.96
C ILE A 18 1.45 6.56 20.31
N ILE A 19 0.43 5.71 20.51
CA ILE A 19 -0.38 5.72 21.75
C ILE A 19 0.41 5.11 22.92
N ASN A 20 1.07 3.97 22.71
CA ASN A 20 1.70 3.20 23.78
C ASN A 20 3.11 3.71 24.12
N GLU A 21 3.94 3.97 23.10
CA GLU A 21 5.35 4.37 23.29
C GLU A 21 5.50 5.88 23.50
N LYS A 22 4.46 6.68 23.18
CA LYS A 22 4.42 8.14 23.39
C LYS A 22 5.71 8.84 22.94
N PRO A 23 6.05 8.82 21.65
CA PRO A 23 7.29 9.40 21.13
C PRO A 23 7.41 10.88 21.51
N ASP A 24 8.63 11.38 21.68
CA ASP A 24 8.90 12.78 22.02
C ASP A 24 8.50 13.75 20.90
N GLY A 25 8.40 13.28 19.65
CA GLY A 25 7.94 14.06 18.51
C GLY A 25 7.69 13.22 17.26
N ILE A 26 6.94 13.80 16.33
CA ILE A 26 6.56 13.19 15.05
C ILE A 26 7.04 14.08 13.91
N ILE A 27 7.71 13.51 12.91
CA ILE A 27 7.91 14.13 11.61
C ILE A 27 6.90 13.51 10.66
N ASN A 28 5.90 14.28 10.27
CA ASN A 28 4.90 13.84 9.30
C ASN A 28 5.31 14.31 7.90
N ILE A 29 5.59 13.37 6.99
CA ILE A 29 6.01 13.66 5.62
C ILE A 29 4.78 13.64 4.72
N VAL A 30 4.52 14.76 4.05
CA VAL A 30 3.39 14.99 3.17
C VAL A 30 3.89 15.28 1.75
N ASP A 31 3.32 14.59 0.78
CA ASP A 31 3.53 14.88 -0.64
C ASP A 31 2.80 16.18 -1.01
N ALA A 32 3.57 17.23 -1.32
CA ALA A 32 3.06 18.55 -1.66
C ALA A 32 2.33 18.59 -3.01
N THR A 33 2.55 17.60 -3.89
CA THR A 33 1.83 17.49 -5.17
C THR A 33 0.42 16.94 -5.00
N ASN A 34 0.16 16.22 -3.90
CA ASN A 34 -1.10 15.55 -3.56
C ASN A 34 -1.58 15.92 -2.15
N ILE A 35 -1.48 17.20 -1.81
CA ILE A 35 -1.55 17.71 -0.46
C ILE A 35 -2.90 17.41 0.23
N GLU A 36 -4.02 17.57 -0.49
CA GLU A 36 -5.37 17.35 0.05
C GLU A 36 -5.53 15.93 0.63
N ARG A 37 -5.07 14.92 -0.10
CA ARG A 37 -5.13 13.53 0.34
C ARG A 37 -4.23 13.24 1.54
N ASN A 38 -3.03 13.83 1.54
CA ASN A 38 -2.02 13.55 2.56
C ASN A 38 -2.29 14.28 3.88
N LEU A 39 -2.94 15.46 3.86
CA LEU A 39 -3.33 16.18 5.06
C LEU A 39 -4.38 15.43 5.90
N TYR A 40 -5.10 14.47 5.33
CA TYR A 40 -6.08 13.68 6.07
C TYR A 40 -5.45 12.93 7.27
N LEU A 41 -4.30 12.30 7.06
CA LEU A 41 -3.53 11.69 8.15
C LEU A 41 -3.01 12.74 9.13
N THR A 42 -2.57 13.89 8.62
CA THR A 42 -2.07 15.00 9.45
C THR A 42 -3.10 15.40 10.49
N LEU A 43 -4.37 15.57 10.10
CA LEU A 43 -5.44 15.94 11.04
C LEU A 43 -5.64 14.89 12.14
N GLN A 44 -5.57 13.62 11.81
CA GLN A 44 -5.67 12.54 12.81
C GLN A 44 -4.48 12.53 13.79
N LEU A 45 -3.28 12.87 13.31
CA LEU A 45 -2.10 13.01 14.15
C LEU A 45 -2.18 14.25 15.07
N LEU A 46 -2.80 15.34 14.61
CA LEU A 46 -3.03 16.54 15.42
C LEU A 46 -3.94 16.25 16.62
N GLU A 47 -4.96 15.41 16.45
CA GLU A 47 -5.85 14.97 17.53
C GLU A 47 -5.10 14.23 18.66
N LEU A 48 -3.98 13.57 18.35
CA LEU A 48 -3.14 12.87 19.34
C LEU A 48 -2.31 13.81 20.24
N ARG A 49 -2.19 15.08 19.89
CA ARG A 49 -1.46 16.11 20.66
C ARG A 49 0.00 15.78 20.96
N VAL A 50 0.65 14.98 20.12
CA VAL A 50 2.09 14.74 20.19
C VAL A 50 2.82 15.91 19.49
N PRO A 51 3.97 16.39 19.99
CA PRO A 51 4.77 17.39 19.28
C PRO A 51 5.06 16.94 17.85
N MET A 52 4.78 17.79 16.86
CA MET A 52 4.82 17.39 15.45
C MET A 52 5.35 18.49 14.57
N VAL A 53 6.10 18.12 13.53
CA VAL A 53 6.53 18.98 12.43
C VAL A 53 6.04 18.35 11.11
N LEU A 54 5.50 19.18 10.22
CA LEU A 54 5.06 18.79 8.89
C LEU A 54 6.19 19.03 7.88
N ALA A 55 6.66 17.98 7.22
CA ALA A 55 7.60 18.07 6.11
C ALA A 55 6.84 18.04 4.78
N LEU A 56 6.78 19.17 4.08
CA LEU A 56 6.23 19.26 2.73
C LEU A 56 7.27 18.78 1.72
N ASN A 57 7.20 17.51 1.33
CA ASN A 57 8.13 16.92 0.38
C ASN A 57 7.69 17.16 -1.07
N MET A 58 8.60 16.94 -2.03
CA MET A 58 8.41 17.18 -3.46
C MET A 58 8.16 18.65 -3.84
N MET A 59 8.69 19.61 -3.05
CA MET A 59 8.56 21.03 -3.35
C MET A 59 9.25 21.46 -4.64
N ASP A 60 10.23 20.71 -5.11
CA ASP A 60 10.85 20.90 -6.44
C ASP A 60 9.85 20.59 -7.56
N GLU A 61 9.01 19.58 -7.44
CA GLU A 61 7.97 19.27 -8.42
C GLU A 61 6.86 20.33 -8.41
N VAL A 62 6.44 20.80 -7.24
CA VAL A 62 5.47 21.89 -7.11
C VAL A 62 5.97 23.14 -7.85
N ARG A 63 7.24 23.53 -7.62
CA ARG A 63 7.87 24.67 -8.28
C ARG A 63 8.02 24.47 -9.79
N ALA A 64 8.46 23.27 -10.22
CA ALA A 64 8.61 22.93 -11.63
C ALA A 64 7.27 22.99 -12.40
N ASN A 65 6.17 22.71 -11.74
CA ASN A 65 4.82 22.78 -12.29
C ASN A 65 4.16 24.17 -12.15
N GLY A 66 4.91 25.19 -11.69
CA GLY A 66 4.42 26.56 -11.55
C GLY A 66 3.46 26.78 -10.39
N GLY A 67 3.41 25.86 -9.44
CA GLY A 67 2.65 26.01 -8.20
C GLY A 67 3.47 26.69 -7.10
N THR A 68 2.79 27.25 -6.11
CA THR A 68 3.40 27.78 -4.91
C THR A 68 2.57 27.41 -3.69
N ILE A 69 3.25 27.17 -2.57
CA ILE A 69 2.61 26.92 -1.28
C ILE A 69 3.13 27.96 -0.31
N ASP A 70 2.22 28.70 0.30
CA ASP A 70 2.55 29.60 1.40
C ASP A 70 2.69 28.79 2.68
N VAL A 71 3.95 28.46 2.99
CA VAL A 71 4.32 27.63 4.14
C VAL A 71 3.91 28.29 5.47
N LYS A 72 3.97 29.62 5.55
CA LYS A 72 3.60 30.35 6.75
C LYS A 72 2.09 30.29 7.01
N MET A 73 1.29 30.60 5.99
CA MET A 73 -0.17 30.50 6.09
C MET A 73 -0.63 29.09 6.44
N MET A 74 0.03 28.08 5.86
CA MET A 74 -0.26 26.66 6.17
C MET A 74 0.13 26.31 7.61
N SER A 75 1.28 26.76 8.09
CA SER A 75 1.72 26.59 9.47
C SER A 75 0.76 27.22 10.47
N ASP A 76 0.33 28.43 10.19
CA ASP A 76 -0.63 29.16 11.04
C ASP A 76 -2.00 28.47 11.06
N ALA A 77 -2.47 27.98 9.91
CA ALA A 77 -3.76 27.28 9.79
C ALA A 77 -3.76 25.91 10.47
N LEU A 78 -2.65 25.15 10.41
CA LEU A 78 -2.53 23.84 11.04
C LEU A 78 -2.07 23.91 12.50
N GLY A 79 -1.55 25.05 12.94
CA GLY A 79 -1.02 25.25 14.30
C GLY A 79 0.22 24.43 14.62
N ILE A 80 1.02 24.06 13.60
CA ILE A 80 2.27 23.30 13.72
C ILE A 80 3.33 23.85 12.75
N PRO A 81 4.63 23.68 13.04
CA PRO A 81 5.69 24.04 12.11
C PRO A 81 5.58 23.25 10.81
N VAL A 82 5.67 23.94 9.68
CA VAL A 82 5.67 23.36 8.33
C VAL A 82 7.01 23.69 7.66
N ILE A 83 7.72 22.68 7.17
CA ILE A 83 9.03 22.84 6.54
C ILE A 83 8.99 22.32 5.11
N PRO A 84 9.31 23.17 4.12
CA PRO A 84 9.37 22.73 2.73
C PRO A 84 10.67 21.95 2.49
N VAL A 85 10.54 20.74 1.91
CA VAL A 85 11.69 19.88 1.62
C VAL A 85 11.63 19.30 0.21
N SER A 86 12.79 18.94 -0.34
CA SER A 86 12.93 18.07 -1.49
C SER A 86 13.94 16.98 -1.14
N ALA A 87 13.44 15.82 -0.75
CA ALA A 87 14.30 14.70 -0.35
C ALA A 87 15.22 14.25 -1.49
N ALA A 88 14.74 14.27 -2.74
CA ALA A 88 15.51 13.90 -3.93
C ALA A 88 16.71 14.84 -4.17
N LYS A 89 16.62 16.12 -3.77
CA LYS A 89 17.69 17.12 -3.93
C LYS A 89 18.44 17.42 -2.64
N GLY A 90 18.00 16.87 -1.51
CA GLY A 90 18.57 17.16 -0.20
C GLY A 90 18.26 18.56 0.34
N GLU A 91 17.29 19.29 -0.26
CA GLU A 91 16.91 20.64 0.15
C GLU A 91 16.03 20.62 1.41
N GLY A 92 16.28 21.49 2.38
CA GLY A 92 15.45 21.71 3.58
C GLY A 92 15.54 20.62 4.65
N ILE A 93 16.37 19.61 4.49
CA ILE A 93 16.48 18.48 5.45
C ILE A 93 17.09 18.93 6.77
N SER A 94 18.13 19.76 6.75
CA SER A 94 18.75 20.28 7.97
C SER A 94 17.76 21.14 8.78
N ASP A 95 17.04 22.03 8.12
CA ASP A 95 16.03 22.90 8.76
C ASP A 95 14.89 22.06 9.37
N LEU A 96 14.50 20.97 8.68
CA LEU A 96 13.51 20.01 9.19
C LEU A 96 13.98 19.33 10.46
N ILE A 97 15.23 18.83 10.49
CA ILE A 97 15.79 18.14 11.65
C ILE A 97 15.92 19.09 12.83
N ASP A 98 16.47 20.29 12.61
CA ASP A 98 16.63 21.30 13.66
C ASP A 98 15.30 21.69 14.26
N LYS A 99 14.27 21.90 13.41
CA LYS A 99 12.93 22.26 13.87
C LYS A 99 12.22 21.10 14.58
N ALA A 100 12.42 19.88 14.12
CA ALA A 100 11.87 18.69 14.78
C ALA A 100 12.47 18.50 16.19
N VAL A 101 13.79 18.64 16.31
CA VAL A 101 14.49 18.55 17.61
C VAL A 101 14.06 19.70 18.55
N GLU A 102 13.94 20.92 18.04
CA GLU A 102 13.44 22.05 18.82
C GLU A 102 12.02 21.80 19.33
N THR A 103 11.10 21.37 18.45
CA THR A 103 9.70 21.09 18.77
C THR A 103 9.57 19.98 19.81
N ALA A 104 10.34 18.90 19.68
CA ALA A 104 10.37 17.80 20.62
C ALA A 104 10.95 18.23 22.00
N ARG A 105 12.06 18.95 22.03
CA ARG A 105 12.67 19.44 23.27
C ARG A 105 11.76 20.39 24.04
N ASN A 106 11.10 21.30 23.33
CA ASN A 106 10.17 22.28 23.92
C ASN A 106 8.80 21.66 24.22
N LYS A 107 8.56 20.40 23.85
CA LYS A 107 7.27 19.70 23.97
C LYS A 107 6.11 20.53 23.42
N THR A 108 6.32 21.22 22.29
CA THR A 108 5.34 22.09 21.66
C THR A 108 4.24 21.26 21.05
N LYS A 109 3.07 21.24 21.71
CA LYS A 109 1.91 20.48 21.23
C LYS A 109 1.16 21.25 20.15
N PRO A 110 0.49 20.55 19.21
CA PRO A 110 -0.39 21.15 18.25
C PRO A 110 -1.48 22.02 18.92
N VAL A 111 -1.70 23.21 18.40
CA VAL A 111 -2.70 24.15 18.93
C VAL A 111 -4.07 23.86 18.34
N VAL A 112 -4.11 23.59 17.02
CA VAL A 112 -5.35 23.31 16.30
C VAL A 112 -5.65 21.81 16.39
N THR A 113 -6.71 21.47 17.08
CA THR A 113 -7.22 20.09 17.21
C THR A 113 -8.70 19.99 16.88
N ASP A 114 -9.39 21.11 16.74
CA ASP A 114 -10.77 21.20 16.32
C ASP A 114 -10.87 21.61 14.85
N PHE A 115 -11.49 20.76 14.06
CA PHE A 115 -11.63 20.93 12.61
C PHE A 115 -13.08 21.19 12.19
N CYS A 116 -13.99 21.22 13.16
CA CYS A 116 -15.41 21.42 12.92
C CYS A 116 -15.75 22.90 12.75
N SER A 117 -16.84 23.18 12.05
CA SER A 117 -17.56 24.45 12.19
C SER A 117 -18.45 24.37 13.44
N ASP A 118 -18.50 25.44 14.23
CA ASP A 118 -19.11 25.49 15.57
C ASP A 118 -20.59 25.04 15.62
N ASP A 119 -21.33 25.19 14.53
CA ASP A 119 -22.76 24.83 14.45
C ASP A 119 -23.06 23.47 13.78
N SER A 120 -22.03 22.67 13.43
CA SER A 120 -22.27 21.41 12.73
C SER A 120 -22.77 20.29 13.65
N ALA A 121 -23.61 19.38 13.11
CA ALA A 121 -24.05 18.19 13.84
C ALA A 121 -22.87 17.34 14.31
N VAL A 122 -21.82 17.26 13.50
CA VAL A 122 -20.58 16.55 13.83
C VAL A 122 -19.86 17.19 15.02
N HIS A 123 -19.81 18.52 15.07
CA HIS A 123 -19.21 19.24 16.21
C HIS A 123 -19.94 18.92 17.52
N ARG A 124 -21.27 19.02 17.52
CA ARG A 124 -22.09 18.73 18.71
C ARG A 124 -21.90 17.29 19.17
N CYS A 125 -21.91 16.32 18.24
CA CYS A 125 -21.68 14.91 18.54
C CYS A 125 -20.29 14.68 19.16
N ILE A 126 -19.21 15.16 18.50
CA ILE A 126 -17.85 15.00 19.04
C ILE A 126 -17.74 15.63 20.43
N HIS A 127 -18.29 16.82 20.61
CA HIS A 127 -18.24 17.54 21.89
C HIS A 127 -19.00 16.80 23.00
N ALA A 128 -20.20 16.28 22.72
CA ALA A 128 -20.97 15.47 23.66
C ALA A 128 -20.22 14.17 24.05
N VAL A 129 -19.64 13.49 23.05
CA VAL A 129 -18.86 12.26 23.30
C VAL A 129 -17.59 12.57 24.08
N VAL A 130 -16.87 13.67 23.79
CA VAL A 130 -15.69 14.08 24.58
C VAL A 130 -16.06 14.28 26.05
N HIS A 131 -17.19 14.94 26.35
CA HIS A 131 -17.63 15.10 27.73
C HIS A 131 -17.98 13.77 28.40
N LEU A 132 -18.65 12.87 27.67
CA LEU A 132 -19.03 11.56 28.16
C LEU A 132 -17.81 10.71 28.56
N ILE A 133 -16.74 10.73 27.77
CA ILE A 133 -15.58 9.83 27.93
C ILE A 133 -14.37 10.48 28.61
N MET A 134 -14.47 11.74 29.05
CA MET A 134 -13.32 12.52 29.53
C MET A 134 -12.54 11.82 30.63
N ASP A 135 -13.23 11.27 31.63
CA ASP A 135 -12.59 10.59 32.76
C ASP A 135 -11.93 9.27 32.34
N HIS A 136 -12.55 8.53 31.43
CA HIS A 136 -12.02 7.29 30.86
C HIS A 136 -10.77 7.55 30.03
N ALA A 137 -10.83 8.54 29.13
CA ALA A 137 -9.72 8.94 28.29
C ALA A 137 -8.51 9.43 29.10
N ASN A 138 -8.74 10.22 30.15
CA ASN A 138 -7.69 10.68 31.04
C ASN A 138 -7.04 9.51 31.82
N ARG A 139 -7.81 8.52 32.26
CA ARG A 139 -7.28 7.30 32.91
C ARG A 139 -6.44 6.48 31.94
N ALA A 140 -6.89 6.32 30.70
CA ALA A 140 -6.14 5.63 29.64
C ALA A 140 -4.92 6.43 29.15
N GLY A 141 -4.84 7.74 29.47
CA GLY A 141 -3.76 8.62 29.05
C GLY A 141 -3.77 8.91 27.55
N ILE A 142 -4.96 8.86 26.91
CA ILE A 142 -5.17 9.14 25.48
C ILE A 142 -5.98 10.45 25.35
N PRO A 143 -5.68 11.32 24.39
CA PRO A 143 -6.41 12.57 24.21
C PRO A 143 -7.92 12.32 24.00
N PRO A 144 -8.82 12.97 24.76
CA PRO A 144 -10.26 12.70 24.70
C PRO A 144 -10.88 12.92 23.33
N ARG A 145 -10.42 13.92 22.57
CA ARG A 145 -10.92 14.19 21.22
C ARG A 145 -10.56 13.07 20.24
N PHE A 146 -9.35 12.55 20.31
CA PHE A 146 -8.94 11.38 19.48
C PHE A 146 -9.82 10.17 19.83
N CYS A 147 -10.03 9.89 21.13
CA CYS A 147 -10.91 8.82 21.56
C CYS A 147 -12.34 9.01 21.02
N ALA A 148 -12.89 10.23 21.12
CA ALA A 148 -14.25 10.52 20.63
C ALA A 148 -14.37 10.27 19.12
N SER A 149 -13.43 10.79 18.33
CA SER A 149 -13.41 10.57 16.88
C SER A 149 -13.33 9.07 16.55
N LYS A 150 -12.52 8.29 17.29
CA LYS A 150 -12.37 6.85 17.08
C LYS A 150 -13.58 6.02 17.52
N LEU A 151 -14.21 6.38 18.63
CA LEU A 151 -15.45 5.76 19.06
C LEU A 151 -16.59 5.98 18.05
N ILE A 152 -16.73 7.21 17.55
CA ILE A 152 -17.72 7.51 16.51
C ILE A 152 -17.41 6.72 15.22
N GLU A 153 -16.12 6.53 14.86
CA GLU A 153 -15.70 5.67 13.74
C GLU A 153 -15.96 4.17 14.00
N GLY A 154 -16.30 3.76 15.23
CA GLY A 154 -16.55 2.37 15.62
C GLY A 154 -15.29 1.56 15.86
N ASP A 155 -14.22 2.17 16.35
CA ASP A 155 -12.96 1.50 16.68
C ASP A 155 -13.08 0.74 18.02
N LYS A 156 -13.25 -0.58 17.91
CA LYS A 156 -13.42 -1.46 19.07
C LYS A 156 -12.20 -1.50 19.99
N ASN A 157 -10.98 -1.31 19.45
CA ASN A 157 -9.79 -1.33 20.30
C ASN A 157 -9.78 -0.14 21.27
N ILE A 158 -10.25 1.03 20.82
CA ILE A 158 -10.38 2.20 21.69
C ILE A 158 -11.56 2.04 22.65
N GLU A 159 -12.67 1.45 22.20
CA GLU A 159 -13.81 1.10 23.05
C GLU A 159 -13.39 0.19 24.21
N ASP A 160 -12.66 -0.90 23.92
CA ASP A 160 -12.15 -1.85 24.91
C ASP A 160 -11.15 -1.18 25.90
N GLN A 161 -10.29 -0.28 25.40
CA GLN A 161 -9.32 0.43 26.26
C GLN A 161 -9.96 1.44 27.20
N LEU A 162 -11.11 2.00 26.85
CA LEU A 162 -11.81 2.99 27.66
C LEU A 162 -12.73 2.35 28.70
N GLU A 163 -13.03 1.04 28.61
CA GLU A 163 -13.87 0.30 29.54
C GLU A 163 -15.20 1.01 29.82
N LEU A 164 -15.92 1.41 28.75
CA LEU A 164 -17.22 2.10 28.87
C LEU A 164 -18.29 1.15 29.38
N ASN A 165 -19.18 1.66 30.23
CA ASN A 165 -20.32 0.88 30.72
C ASN A 165 -21.47 0.87 29.67
N GLN A 166 -22.45 -0.02 29.86
CA GLN A 166 -23.55 -0.19 28.92
C GLN A 166 -24.37 1.10 28.70
N ASN A 167 -24.58 1.89 29.73
CA ASN A 167 -25.34 3.15 29.64
C ASN A 167 -24.55 4.21 28.82
N GLU A 168 -23.22 4.24 28.98
CA GLU A 168 -22.36 5.14 28.22
C GLU A 168 -22.33 4.76 26.73
N LEU A 169 -22.32 3.45 26.42
CA LEU A 169 -22.41 2.96 25.05
C LEU A 169 -23.75 3.31 24.39
N GLU A 170 -24.86 3.21 25.13
CA GLU A 170 -26.18 3.61 24.64
C GLU A 170 -26.27 5.12 24.40
N LEU A 171 -25.70 5.96 25.28
CA LEU A 171 -25.60 7.41 25.07
C LEU A 171 -24.70 7.76 23.88
N LEU A 172 -23.58 7.08 23.73
CA LEU A 172 -22.69 7.24 22.57
C LEU A 172 -23.45 6.96 21.27
N GLU A 173 -24.15 5.82 21.19
CA GLU A 173 -24.90 5.46 19.98
C GLU A 173 -26.06 6.45 19.72
N HIS A 174 -26.72 6.95 20.77
CA HIS A 174 -27.75 7.98 20.64
C HIS A 174 -27.18 9.27 19.99
N CYS A 175 -26.04 9.77 20.46
CA CYS A 175 -25.38 10.93 19.87
C CYS A 175 -24.99 10.73 18.41
N ILE A 176 -24.55 9.50 18.08
CA ILE A 176 -24.17 9.14 16.70
C ILE A 176 -25.41 9.11 15.80
N VAL A 177 -26.49 8.47 16.20
CA VAL A 177 -27.74 8.40 15.43
C VAL A 177 -28.31 9.79 15.17
N GLU A 178 -28.31 10.67 16.19
CA GLU A 178 -28.75 12.08 16.04
C GLU A 178 -27.90 12.82 15.01
N MET A 179 -26.57 12.62 15.02
CA MET A 179 -25.67 13.20 14.03
C MET A 179 -25.93 12.66 12.62
N GLU A 180 -26.14 11.33 12.48
CA GLU A 180 -26.43 10.69 11.19
C GLU A 180 -27.76 11.18 10.61
N ASP A 181 -28.78 11.32 11.46
CA ASP A 181 -30.10 11.81 11.04
C ASP A 181 -30.09 13.27 10.62
N GLU A 182 -29.30 14.11 11.28
CA GLU A 182 -29.19 15.53 10.95
C GLU A 182 -28.30 15.77 9.73
N SER A 183 -27.13 15.10 9.67
CA SER A 183 -26.18 15.26 8.55
C SER A 183 -26.62 14.54 7.27
N LYS A 184 -27.51 13.56 7.37
CA LYS A 184 -27.91 12.61 6.29
C LYS A 184 -26.74 11.80 5.73
N LEU A 185 -25.67 11.68 6.49
CA LEU A 185 -24.47 10.90 6.18
C LEU A 185 -24.26 9.82 7.25
N ASP A 186 -23.67 8.71 6.88
CA ASP A 186 -23.21 7.76 7.89
C ASP A 186 -22.04 8.34 8.69
N ARG A 187 -21.83 7.81 9.90
CA ARG A 187 -20.82 8.29 10.87
C ARG A 187 -19.42 8.45 10.28
N ASN A 188 -19.02 7.55 9.39
CA ASN A 188 -17.71 7.60 8.76
C ASN A 188 -17.64 8.67 7.67
N ALA A 189 -18.70 8.82 6.88
CA ALA A 189 -18.81 9.85 5.86
C ALA A 189 -18.89 11.26 6.49
N ALA A 190 -19.65 11.41 7.57
CA ALA A 190 -19.78 12.69 8.27
C ALA A 190 -18.43 13.19 8.85
N LEU A 191 -17.66 12.30 9.49
CA LEU A 191 -16.32 12.63 9.99
C LEU A 191 -15.31 12.90 8.86
N ALA A 192 -15.41 12.15 7.75
CA ALA A 192 -14.56 12.38 6.61
C ALA A 192 -14.85 13.73 5.94
N ASP A 193 -16.11 14.06 5.76
CA ASP A 193 -16.59 15.32 5.18
C ASP A 193 -16.09 16.52 6.00
N MET A 194 -16.27 16.50 7.31
CA MET A 194 -15.73 17.49 8.24
C MET A 194 -14.21 17.71 8.06
N ARG A 195 -13.43 16.63 7.96
CA ARG A 195 -11.97 16.72 7.77
C ARG A 195 -11.61 17.28 6.40
N TYR A 196 -12.32 16.86 5.35
CA TYR A 196 -12.07 17.38 4.00
C TYR A 196 -12.46 18.86 3.87
N ASP A 197 -13.56 19.29 4.48
CA ASP A 197 -13.94 20.70 4.52
C ASP A 197 -12.85 21.58 5.17
N PHE A 198 -12.24 21.09 6.26
CA PHE A 198 -11.13 21.79 6.88
C PHE A 198 -9.89 21.81 5.98
N ILE A 199 -9.55 20.67 5.36
CA ILE A 199 -8.44 20.57 4.42
C ILE A 199 -8.63 21.52 3.24
N GLU A 200 -9.83 21.58 2.66
CA GLU A 200 -10.15 22.51 1.56
C GLU A 200 -9.93 23.98 1.98
N LYS A 201 -10.33 24.36 3.18
CA LYS A 201 -10.08 25.72 3.72
C LYS A 201 -8.58 26.00 3.84
N VAL A 202 -7.80 25.07 4.42
CA VAL A 202 -6.34 25.21 4.54
C VAL A 202 -5.68 25.32 3.17
N VAL A 203 -6.05 24.47 2.23
CA VAL A 203 -5.50 24.46 0.87
C VAL A 203 -5.88 25.71 0.10
N ALA A 204 -7.13 26.16 0.21
CA ALA A 204 -7.62 27.37 -0.48
C ALA A 204 -6.84 28.63 -0.10
N ILE A 205 -6.39 28.75 1.15
CA ILE A 205 -5.65 29.92 1.64
C ILE A 205 -4.14 29.81 1.43
N SER A 206 -3.59 28.59 1.38
CA SER A 206 -2.14 28.38 1.41
C SER A 206 -1.55 27.85 0.10
N VAL A 207 -2.36 27.30 -0.80
CA VAL A 207 -1.88 26.63 -2.02
C VAL A 207 -2.38 27.35 -3.26
N VAL A 208 -1.45 27.88 -4.06
CA VAL A 208 -1.75 28.28 -5.43
C VAL A 208 -1.57 27.05 -6.32
N LYS A 209 -2.69 26.49 -6.78
CA LYS A 209 -2.70 25.24 -7.56
C LYS A 209 -1.83 25.35 -8.79
N CYS A 210 -0.98 24.34 -8.98
CA CYS A 210 -0.19 24.17 -10.18
C CYS A 210 -1.10 24.08 -11.42
N HIS A 211 -0.62 24.56 -12.57
CA HIS A 211 -1.15 24.10 -13.84
C HIS A 211 -0.92 22.60 -13.93
N GLU A 212 -1.98 21.83 -14.22
CA GLU A 212 -1.86 20.38 -14.40
C GLU A 212 -0.69 20.06 -15.34
N SER A 213 0.30 19.33 -14.83
CA SER A 213 1.48 18.98 -15.60
C SER A 213 1.08 18.17 -16.85
N ARG A 214 1.83 18.32 -17.94
CA ARG A 214 1.60 17.51 -19.16
C ARG A 214 1.72 16.01 -18.85
N GLU A 215 2.53 15.64 -17.88
CA GLU A 215 2.72 14.27 -17.44
C GLU A 215 1.49 13.75 -16.69
N HIS A 216 0.90 14.54 -15.79
CA HIS A 216 -0.35 14.20 -15.14
C HIS A 216 -1.49 13.97 -16.15
N LYS A 217 -1.63 14.87 -17.15
CA LYS A 217 -2.63 14.69 -18.23
C LYS A 217 -2.40 13.42 -19.06
N ARG A 218 -1.13 13.04 -19.29
CA ARG A 218 -0.81 11.77 -19.97
C ARG A 218 -1.15 10.57 -19.09
N SER A 219 -0.78 10.61 -17.82
CA SER A 219 -1.10 9.55 -16.86
C SER A 219 -2.61 9.32 -16.76
N VAL A 220 -3.39 10.39 -16.59
CA VAL A 220 -4.87 10.31 -16.54
C VAL A 220 -5.47 9.74 -17.83
N LYS A 221 -4.92 10.09 -19.01
CA LYS A 221 -5.36 9.51 -20.28
C LYS A 221 -5.06 8.01 -20.38
N ILE A 222 -3.86 7.62 -19.97
CA ILE A 222 -3.44 6.21 -19.92
C ILE A 222 -4.33 5.45 -18.94
N ASP A 223 -4.55 6.00 -17.75
CA ASP A 223 -5.41 5.40 -16.73
C ASP A 223 -6.85 5.21 -17.23
N ARG A 224 -7.39 6.18 -17.93
CA ARG A 224 -8.75 6.07 -18.53
C ARG A 224 -8.86 4.90 -19.52
N ILE A 225 -7.79 4.58 -20.25
CA ILE A 225 -7.75 3.43 -21.17
C ILE A 225 -7.57 2.14 -20.38
N LEU A 226 -6.63 2.12 -19.41
CA LEU A 226 -6.26 0.94 -18.64
C LEU A 226 -7.36 0.49 -17.66
N THR A 227 -8.15 1.45 -17.12
CA THR A 227 -9.20 1.18 -16.12
C THR A 227 -10.63 1.38 -16.65
N GLY A 228 -10.77 1.69 -17.93
CA GLY A 228 -12.07 1.93 -18.57
C GLY A 228 -12.98 0.70 -18.53
N LYS A 229 -14.28 0.90 -18.30
CA LYS A 229 -15.31 -0.16 -18.13
C LYS A 229 -15.28 -1.25 -19.21
N TYR A 230 -14.96 -0.90 -20.46
CA TYR A 230 -14.94 -1.81 -21.61
C TYR A 230 -13.53 -2.09 -22.14
N THR A 231 -12.57 -1.23 -21.85
CA THR A 231 -11.19 -1.31 -22.36
C THR A 231 -10.25 -2.06 -21.43
N ALA A 232 -10.53 -2.04 -20.12
CA ALA A 232 -9.63 -2.62 -19.12
C ALA A 232 -9.37 -4.12 -19.35
N LEU A 233 -10.41 -4.93 -19.57
CA LEU A 233 -10.27 -6.37 -19.80
C LEU A 233 -9.52 -6.71 -21.09
N PRO A 234 -9.87 -6.16 -22.28
CA PRO A 234 -9.12 -6.41 -23.51
C PRO A 234 -7.66 -5.97 -23.42
N VAL A 235 -7.37 -4.81 -22.82
CA VAL A 235 -6.01 -4.32 -22.64
C VAL A 235 -5.23 -5.23 -21.69
N PHE A 236 -5.85 -5.66 -20.60
CA PHE A 236 -5.25 -6.63 -19.69
C PHE A 236 -4.86 -7.93 -20.38
N PHE A 237 -5.78 -8.55 -21.13
CA PHE A 237 -5.46 -9.77 -21.87
C PHE A 237 -4.39 -9.55 -22.93
N GLY A 238 -4.39 -8.39 -23.60
CA GLY A 238 -3.36 -8.02 -24.58
C GLY A 238 -1.97 -7.91 -23.94
N ILE A 239 -1.85 -7.21 -22.81
CA ILE A 239 -0.58 -7.07 -22.09
C ILE A 239 -0.10 -8.44 -21.56
N MET A 240 -0.99 -9.23 -20.96
CA MET A 240 -0.63 -10.54 -20.45
C MET A 240 -0.21 -11.49 -21.57
N PHE A 241 -0.94 -11.49 -22.68
CA PHE A 241 -0.53 -12.26 -23.87
C PHE A 241 0.85 -11.85 -24.38
N LEU A 242 1.11 -10.54 -24.45
CA LEU A 242 2.42 -10.02 -24.87
C LEU A 242 3.53 -10.49 -23.93
N VAL A 243 3.34 -10.37 -22.61
CA VAL A 243 4.30 -10.80 -21.59
C VAL A 243 4.58 -12.30 -21.72
N PHE A 244 3.54 -13.12 -21.79
CA PHE A 244 3.73 -14.57 -21.95
C PHE A 244 4.36 -14.93 -23.28
N PHE A 245 3.96 -14.29 -24.38
CA PHE A 245 4.53 -14.54 -25.69
C PHE A 245 6.04 -14.21 -25.73
N LEU A 246 6.43 -13.05 -25.18
CA LEU A 246 7.84 -12.66 -25.08
C LEU A 246 8.64 -13.61 -24.18
N THR A 247 8.05 -14.00 -23.06
CA THR A 247 8.71 -14.90 -22.09
C THR A 247 8.92 -16.28 -22.66
N PHE A 248 7.90 -16.91 -23.24
CA PHE A 248 7.97 -18.30 -23.65
C PHE A 248 8.46 -18.53 -25.07
N ASN A 249 8.22 -17.60 -25.99
CA ASN A 249 8.55 -17.81 -27.42
C ASN A 249 9.74 -16.99 -27.92
N VAL A 250 10.10 -15.88 -27.26
CA VAL A 250 11.15 -15.01 -27.78
C VAL A 250 12.35 -15.00 -26.85
N ILE A 251 12.26 -14.35 -25.72
CA ILE A 251 13.41 -14.09 -24.85
C ILE A 251 13.76 -15.34 -24.02
N GLY A 252 12.78 -15.89 -23.32
CA GLY A 252 13.02 -17.01 -22.42
C GLY A 252 13.47 -18.28 -23.13
N SER A 253 12.85 -18.62 -24.29
CA SER A 253 13.29 -19.76 -25.11
C SER A 253 14.72 -19.56 -25.64
N THR A 254 15.02 -18.40 -26.22
CA THR A 254 16.37 -18.12 -26.75
C THR A 254 17.45 -18.22 -25.67
N LEU A 255 17.19 -17.65 -24.48
CA LEU A 255 18.13 -17.75 -23.36
C LEU A 255 18.25 -19.20 -22.84
N SER A 256 17.15 -19.95 -22.82
CA SER A 256 17.12 -21.35 -22.41
C SER A 256 17.94 -22.22 -23.38
N ASP A 257 17.79 -21.98 -24.71
CA ASP A 257 18.56 -22.70 -25.73
C ASP A 257 20.06 -22.41 -25.60
N TRP A 258 20.45 -21.17 -25.33
CA TRP A 258 21.85 -20.81 -25.10
C TRP A 258 22.41 -21.47 -23.85
N LEU A 259 21.64 -21.52 -22.77
CA LEU A 259 22.05 -22.19 -21.54
C LEU A 259 22.15 -23.70 -21.73
N SER A 260 21.20 -24.30 -22.44
CA SER A 260 21.24 -25.74 -22.77
C SER A 260 22.49 -26.12 -23.59
N LEU A 261 22.84 -25.32 -24.62
CA LEU A 261 24.09 -25.52 -25.37
C LEU A 261 25.34 -25.43 -24.48
N GLY A 262 25.32 -24.54 -23.47
CA GLY A 262 26.41 -24.47 -22.49
C GLY A 262 26.48 -25.69 -21.59
N ILE A 263 25.33 -26.18 -21.12
CA ILE A 263 25.20 -27.36 -20.28
C ILE A 263 25.64 -28.63 -21.07
N ASP A 264 25.19 -28.79 -22.32
CA ASP A 264 25.53 -29.90 -23.16
C ASP A 264 27.05 -30.00 -23.42
N LYS A 265 27.72 -28.83 -23.62
CA LYS A 265 29.18 -28.78 -23.71
C LYS A 265 29.89 -29.19 -22.42
N LEU A 266 29.33 -28.84 -21.25
CA LEU A 266 29.87 -29.27 -19.96
C LEU A 266 29.67 -30.75 -19.74
N ILE A 267 28.53 -31.31 -20.14
CA ILE A 267 28.24 -32.75 -20.10
C ILE A 267 29.25 -33.51 -21.01
N ASP A 268 29.44 -33.03 -22.25
CA ASP A 268 30.40 -33.63 -23.20
C ASP A 268 31.86 -33.62 -22.64
N LEU A 269 32.24 -32.51 -21.97
CA LEU A 269 33.56 -32.41 -21.36
C LEU A 269 33.72 -33.39 -20.19
N ALA A 270 32.68 -33.51 -19.36
CA ALA A 270 32.63 -34.43 -18.22
C ALA A 270 32.67 -35.90 -18.72
N ASP A 271 31.89 -36.22 -19.77
CA ASP A 271 31.85 -37.56 -20.39
C ASP A 271 33.24 -37.99 -20.92
N LYS A 272 33.91 -37.14 -21.67
CA LYS A 272 35.28 -37.35 -22.16
C LYS A 272 36.27 -37.55 -21.00
N GLY A 273 36.16 -36.74 -19.94
CA GLY A 273 37.02 -36.86 -18.76
C GLY A 273 36.83 -38.19 -17.98
N LEU A 274 35.56 -38.58 -17.81
CA LEU A 274 35.24 -39.84 -17.11
C LEU A 274 35.64 -41.08 -17.93
N THR A 275 35.43 -41.03 -19.25
CA THR A 275 35.82 -42.11 -20.17
C THR A 275 37.34 -42.26 -20.23
N ALA A 276 38.10 -41.15 -20.26
CA ALA A 276 39.57 -41.19 -20.28
C ALA A 276 40.18 -41.80 -18.99
N ASN A 277 39.49 -41.69 -17.86
CA ASN A 277 39.92 -42.27 -16.57
C ASN A 277 39.46 -43.74 -16.36
N GLY A 278 38.79 -44.38 -17.33
CA GLY A 278 38.41 -45.79 -17.27
C GLY A 278 37.44 -46.15 -16.14
N ILE A 279 36.51 -45.24 -15.79
CA ILE A 279 35.55 -45.44 -14.69
C ILE A 279 34.52 -46.51 -15.06
N ASN A 280 34.06 -47.24 -14.05
CA ASN A 280 33.05 -48.29 -14.20
C ASN A 280 31.78 -47.73 -14.94
N PRO A 281 31.30 -48.42 -16.00
CA PRO A 281 30.16 -47.98 -16.82
C PRO A 281 28.91 -47.62 -16.02
N VAL A 282 28.64 -48.31 -14.91
CA VAL A 282 27.49 -48.04 -14.03
C VAL A 282 27.64 -46.72 -13.33
N VAL A 283 28.84 -46.39 -12.84
CA VAL A 283 29.11 -45.11 -12.18
C VAL A 283 29.10 -43.94 -13.20
N HIS A 284 29.62 -44.19 -14.40
CA HIS A 284 29.61 -43.27 -15.51
C HIS A 284 28.16 -42.86 -15.89
N SER A 285 27.27 -43.84 -16.15
CA SER A 285 25.86 -43.61 -16.45
C SER A 285 25.12 -42.88 -15.30
N LEU A 286 25.41 -43.26 -14.05
CA LEU A 286 24.81 -42.57 -12.89
C LEU A 286 25.17 -41.06 -12.85
N ILE A 287 26.43 -40.74 -13.16
CA ILE A 287 26.90 -39.36 -13.14
C ILE A 287 26.33 -38.57 -14.34
N ILE A 288 26.49 -39.09 -15.55
CA ILE A 288 26.09 -38.36 -16.77
C ILE A 288 24.58 -38.37 -16.93
N ASP A 289 23.93 -39.51 -16.94
CA ASP A 289 22.48 -39.61 -17.21
C ASP A 289 21.64 -39.28 -15.98
N GLY A 290 22.14 -39.53 -14.77
CA GLY A 290 21.43 -39.22 -13.52
C GLY A 290 21.66 -37.81 -13.08
N VAL A 291 22.90 -37.43 -12.72
CA VAL A 291 23.19 -36.14 -12.09
C VAL A 291 23.22 -35.02 -13.13
N PHE A 292 24.04 -35.10 -14.16
CA PHE A 292 24.21 -34.01 -15.12
C PHE A 292 22.96 -33.80 -15.97
N ALA A 293 22.33 -34.84 -16.49
CA ALA A 293 21.11 -34.70 -17.26
C ALA A 293 19.94 -34.20 -16.39
N GLY A 294 19.80 -34.70 -15.15
CA GLY A 294 18.77 -34.26 -14.20
C GLY A 294 18.92 -32.80 -13.79
N VAL A 295 20.13 -32.39 -13.36
CA VAL A 295 20.42 -31.00 -13.00
C VAL A 295 20.31 -30.07 -14.21
N GLY A 296 20.83 -30.50 -15.36
CA GLY A 296 20.78 -29.76 -16.62
C GLY A 296 19.35 -29.44 -17.05
N SER A 297 18.43 -30.40 -16.95
CA SER A 297 17.02 -30.19 -17.31
C SER A 297 16.35 -29.15 -16.41
N VAL A 298 16.64 -29.12 -15.12
CA VAL A 298 16.11 -28.13 -14.19
C VAL A 298 16.68 -26.74 -14.46
N LEU A 299 18.00 -26.65 -14.70
CA LEU A 299 18.67 -25.39 -15.01
C LEU A 299 18.16 -24.77 -16.31
N SER A 300 17.76 -25.55 -17.29
CA SER A 300 17.22 -25.09 -18.57
C SER A 300 15.92 -24.27 -18.42
N PHE A 301 15.16 -24.44 -17.33
CA PHE A 301 13.97 -23.63 -17.06
C PHE A 301 14.28 -22.31 -16.35
N LEU A 302 15.47 -22.16 -15.79
CA LEU A 302 15.84 -20.95 -15.02
C LEU A 302 15.71 -19.65 -15.83
N PRO A 303 16.21 -19.57 -17.08
CA PRO A 303 16.09 -18.33 -17.87
C PRO A 303 14.64 -17.91 -18.14
N ILE A 304 13.76 -18.87 -18.39
CA ILE A 304 12.33 -18.60 -18.60
C ILE A 304 11.72 -18.00 -17.35
N ILE A 305 12.03 -18.55 -16.17
CA ILE A 305 11.53 -18.08 -14.89
C ILE A 305 12.04 -16.65 -14.62
N VAL A 306 13.34 -16.41 -14.80
CA VAL A 306 13.95 -15.08 -14.60
C VAL A 306 13.33 -14.05 -15.52
N THR A 307 13.13 -14.38 -16.81
CA THR A 307 12.51 -13.48 -17.78
C THR A 307 11.07 -13.16 -17.41
N LEU A 308 10.29 -14.14 -16.95
CA LEU A 308 8.93 -13.92 -16.50
C LEU A 308 8.88 -12.97 -15.30
N PHE A 309 9.72 -13.20 -14.28
CA PHE A 309 9.78 -12.35 -13.11
C PHE A 309 10.23 -10.93 -13.45
N PHE A 310 11.15 -10.78 -14.39
CA PHE A 310 11.57 -9.46 -14.87
C PHE A 310 10.39 -8.67 -15.46
N PHE A 311 9.56 -9.27 -16.31
CA PHE A 311 8.38 -8.62 -16.84
C PHE A 311 7.31 -8.35 -15.78
N LEU A 312 7.10 -9.27 -14.85
CA LEU A 312 6.15 -9.07 -13.75
C LEU A 312 6.60 -7.92 -12.83
N SER A 313 7.91 -7.80 -12.55
CA SER A 313 8.46 -6.68 -11.78
C SER A 313 8.23 -5.34 -12.48
N ILE A 314 8.42 -5.27 -13.79
CA ILE A 314 8.09 -4.06 -14.57
C ILE A 314 6.60 -3.69 -14.43
N LEU A 315 5.70 -4.68 -14.50
CA LEU A 315 4.26 -4.42 -14.35
C LEU A 315 3.90 -3.97 -12.93
N GLU A 316 4.61 -4.47 -11.93
CA GLU A 316 4.45 -4.05 -10.54
C GLU A 316 4.97 -2.63 -10.32
N ASP A 317 6.19 -2.33 -10.75
CA ASP A 317 6.83 -1.02 -10.60
C ASP A 317 6.08 0.10 -11.35
N THR A 318 5.47 -0.20 -12.50
CA THR A 318 4.60 0.76 -13.22
C THR A 318 3.25 1.00 -12.53
N GLY A 319 2.95 0.28 -11.44
CA GLY A 319 1.66 0.35 -10.76
C GLY A 319 0.50 -0.28 -11.54
N TYR A 320 0.80 -1.00 -12.63
CA TYR A 320 -0.24 -1.64 -13.45
C TYR A 320 -0.99 -2.74 -12.69
N MET A 321 -0.29 -3.49 -11.84
CA MET A 321 -0.91 -4.55 -11.01
C MET A 321 -1.99 -4.01 -10.06
N ALA A 322 -1.78 -2.83 -9.46
CA ALA A 322 -2.78 -2.19 -8.61
C ALA A 322 -4.03 -1.79 -9.39
N ARG A 323 -3.86 -1.30 -10.63
CA ARG A 323 -4.98 -0.94 -11.53
C ARG A 323 -5.80 -2.16 -11.94
N VAL A 324 -5.11 -3.24 -12.28
CA VAL A 324 -5.77 -4.53 -12.62
C VAL A 324 -6.54 -5.08 -11.42
N ALA A 325 -5.95 -5.06 -10.22
CA ALA A 325 -6.62 -5.48 -9.00
C ALA A 325 -7.92 -4.70 -8.76
N PHE A 326 -7.91 -3.38 -8.99
CA PHE A 326 -9.10 -2.53 -8.89
C PHE A 326 -10.20 -2.92 -9.90
N VAL A 327 -9.83 -3.15 -11.15
CA VAL A 327 -10.78 -3.56 -12.20
C VAL A 327 -11.38 -4.93 -11.90
N MET A 328 -10.54 -5.87 -11.46
CA MET A 328 -10.94 -7.25 -11.16
C MET A 328 -11.73 -7.37 -9.84
N ASP A 329 -11.66 -6.39 -8.96
CA ASP A 329 -12.36 -6.42 -7.66
C ASP A 329 -13.87 -6.65 -7.82
N LYS A 330 -14.49 -5.96 -8.78
CA LYS A 330 -15.93 -6.14 -9.07
C LYS A 330 -16.29 -7.55 -9.52
N LEU A 331 -15.39 -8.22 -10.25
CA LEU A 331 -15.61 -9.58 -10.75
C LEU A 331 -15.37 -10.61 -9.64
N LEU A 332 -14.27 -10.46 -8.89
CA LEU A 332 -13.86 -11.39 -7.86
C LEU A 332 -14.77 -11.33 -6.62
N ARG A 333 -15.32 -10.18 -6.29
CA ARG A 333 -16.33 -10.06 -5.21
C ARG A 333 -17.57 -10.93 -5.46
N LYS A 334 -17.92 -11.20 -6.70
CA LYS A 334 -19.06 -12.11 -7.01
C LYS A 334 -18.79 -13.56 -6.57
N ILE A 335 -17.53 -13.95 -6.50
CA ILE A 335 -17.09 -15.28 -6.03
C ILE A 335 -16.56 -15.24 -4.60
N GLY A 336 -16.68 -14.10 -3.91
CA GLY A 336 -16.31 -13.93 -2.52
C GLY A 336 -14.82 -13.69 -2.28
N LEU A 337 -14.06 -13.22 -3.30
CA LEU A 337 -12.65 -12.85 -3.21
C LEU A 337 -12.45 -11.35 -3.42
N SER A 338 -11.43 -10.78 -2.80
CA SER A 338 -11.02 -9.40 -3.06
C SER A 338 -10.22 -9.27 -4.37
N GLY A 339 -10.26 -8.10 -5.01
CA GLY A 339 -9.48 -7.83 -6.22
C GLY A 339 -7.98 -8.00 -6.04
N ARG A 340 -7.47 -7.79 -4.83
CA ARG A 340 -6.05 -8.01 -4.49
C ARG A 340 -5.63 -9.47 -4.61
N SER A 341 -6.55 -10.43 -4.44
CA SER A 341 -6.29 -11.87 -4.63
C SER A 341 -5.91 -12.22 -6.07
N PHE A 342 -6.27 -11.34 -7.03
CA PHE A 342 -5.98 -11.57 -8.44
C PHE A 342 -4.48 -11.52 -8.77
N VAL A 343 -3.72 -10.68 -8.08
CA VAL A 343 -2.27 -10.53 -8.31
C VAL A 343 -1.52 -11.83 -8.00
N PRO A 344 -1.66 -12.45 -6.81
CA PRO A 344 -1.09 -13.78 -6.56
C PRO A 344 -1.54 -14.85 -7.56
N MET A 345 -2.81 -14.85 -7.96
CA MET A 345 -3.31 -15.81 -8.93
C MET A 345 -2.63 -15.64 -10.29
N LEU A 346 -2.40 -14.40 -10.75
CA LEU A 346 -1.64 -14.11 -11.97
C LEU A 346 -0.21 -14.62 -11.91
N ILE A 347 0.49 -14.35 -10.82
CA ILE A 347 1.85 -14.86 -10.58
C ILE A 347 1.85 -16.40 -10.63
N GLY A 348 0.76 -17.04 -10.20
CA GLY A 348 0.57 -18.49 -10.21
C GLY A 348 0.64 -19.15 -11.60
N PHE A 349 0.33 -18.42 -12.67
CA PHE A 349 0.55 -18.92 -14.05
C PHE A 349 2.04 -19.04 -14.40
N GLY A 350 2.89 -18.28 -13.74
CA GLY A 350 4.33 -18.42 -13.88
C GLY A 350 4.94 -19.44 -12.92
N CYS A 351 4.72 -19.24 -11.63
CA CYS A 351 5.24 -20.10 -10.57
C CYS A 351 4.36 -20.06 -9.31
N SER A 352 3.98 -21.23 -8.80
CA SER A 352 3.12 -21.33 -7.61
C SER A 352 3.80 -20.82 -6.33
N VAL A 353 5.12 -20.96 -6.21
CA VAL A 353 5.87 -20.61 -4.98
C VAL A 353 5.79 -19.10 -4.68
N PRO A 354 6.24 -18.20 -5.57
CA PRO A 354 6.12 -16.76 -5.31
C PRO A 354 4.66 -16.29 -5.28
N ALA A 355 3.75 -16.95 -6.00
CA ALA A 355 2.33 -16.67 -5.93
C ALA A 355 1.79 -16.90 -4.51
N ILE A 356 2.11 -18.02 -3.89
CA ILE A 356 1.73 -18.32 -2.50
C ILE A 356 2.40 -17.32 -1.54
N MET A 357 3.66 -16.96 -1.76
CA MET A 357 4.34 -15.95 -0.95
C MET A 357 3.68 -14.58 -1.05
N ALA A 358 3.25 -14.18 -2.24
CA ALA A 358 2.55 -12.91 -2.48
C ALA A 358 1.19 -12.84 -1.75
N THR A 359 0.56 -13.98 -1.41
CA THR A 359 -0.69 -13.97 -0.63
C THR A 359 -0.54 -13.40 0.78
N ARG A 360 0.71 -13.26 1.29
CA ARG A 360 0.99 -12.64 2.60
C ARG A 360 0.56 -11.16 2.66
N THR A 361 0.45 -10.50 1.51
CA THR A 361 -0.02 -9.11 1.42
C THR A 361 -1.55 -8.97 1.53
N LEU A 362 -2.28 -10.08 1.54
CA LEU A 362 -3.74 -10.08 1.69
C LEU A 362 -4.13 -9.91 3.15
N VAL A 363 -4.96 -8.92 3.41
CA VAL A 363 -5.42 -8.56 4.77
C VAL A 363 -6.39 -9.61 5.34
N SER A 364 -7.26 -10.17 4.48
CA SER A 364 -8.26 -11.16 4.89
C SER A 364 -7.67 -12.56 4.93
N ASP A 365 -7.72 -13.23 6.08
CA ASP A 365 -7.32 -14.63 6.23
C ASP A 365 -8.11 -15.58 5.34
N ARG A 366 -9.40 -15.28 5.11
CA ARG A 366 -10.25 -16.05 4.21
C ARG A 366 -9.75 -15.95 2.77
N ASP A 367 -9.51 -14.72 2.28
CA ASP A 367 -9.02 -14.48 0.93
C ASP A 367 -7.65 -15.12 0.74
N ARG A 368 -6.76 -15.02 1.74
CA ARG A 368 -5.45 -15.63 1.71
C ARG A 368 -5.54 -17.16 1.57
N LYS A 369 -6.34 -17.83 2.41
CA LYS A 369 -6.51 -19.29 2.36
C LYS A 369 -7.12 -19.73 1.04
N MET A 370 -8.15 -19.04 0.55
CA MET A 370 -8.78 -19.36 -0.73
C MET A 370 -7.83 -19.15 -1.90
N THR A 371 -7.05 -18.07 -1.91
CA THR A 371 -6.07 -17.82 -2.97
C THR A 371 -4.95 -18.86 -2.95
N ILE A 372 -4.46 -19.26 -1.77
CA ILE A 372 -3.46 -20.36 -1.64
C ILE A 372 -4.02 -21.65 -2.22
N LEU A 373 -5.28 -21.99 -1.93
CA LEU A 373 -5.91 -23.21 -2.46
C LEU A 373 -6.12 -23.18 -3.98
N LEU A 374 -6.39 -22.02 -4.55
CA LEU A 374 -6.60 -21.84 -5.99
C LEU A 374 -5.29 -21.79 -6.80
N THR A 375 -4.22 -21.26 -6.21
CA THR A 375 -2.94 -21.09 -6.89
C THR A 375 -2.37 -22.38 -7.52
N PRO A 376 -2.41 -23.58 -6.89
CA PRO A 376 -1.91 -24.81 -7.49
C PRO A 376 -2.67 -25.26 -8.74
N TYR A 377 -3.92 -24.81 -8.94
CA TYR A 377 -4.71 -25.12 -10.14
C TYR A 377 -4.29 -24.25 -11.34
N MET A 378 -3.54 -23.17 -11.11
CA MET A 378 -2.96 -22.39 -12.20
C MET A 378 -1.82 -23.17 -12.82
N SER A 379 -1.95 -23.44 -14.13
CA SER A 379 -0.96 -24.27 -14.86
C SER A 379 0.18 -23.39 -15.37
N CYS A 380 1.40 -23.71 -14.99
CA CYS A 380 2.61 -23.14 -15.59
C CYS A 380 3.16 -24.09 -16.68
N SER A 381 4.08 -23.60 -17.51
CA SER A 381 4.70 -24.37 -18.58
C SER A 381 5.38 -25.68 -18.11
N ALA A 382 5.91 -25.69 -16.88
CA ALA A 382 6.53 -26.87 -16.29
C ALA A 382 5.54 -27.98 -15.90
N LYS A 383 4.25 -27.66 -15.70
CA LYS A 383 3.20 -28.65 -15.39
C LYS A 383 2.60 -29.32 -16.62
N ILE A 384 2.65 -28.67 -17.79
CA ILE A 384 2.06 -29.18 -19.03
C ILE A 384 2.65 -30.58 -19.42
N PRO A 385 4.00 -30.81 -19.41
CA PRO A 385 4.55 -32.10 -19.68
C PRO A 385 4.09 -33.17 -18.69
N ILE A 386 3.91 -32.81 -17.40
CA ILE A 386 3.42 -33.73 -16.38
C ILE A 386 2.00 -34.17 -16.70
N TYR A 387 1.12 -33.23 -17.06
CA TYR A 387 -0.24 -33.60 -17.47
C TYR A 387 -0.29 -34.46 -18.71
N ALA A 388 0.60 -34.22 -19.69
CA ALA A 388 0.67 -35.01 -20.89
C ALA A 388 1.12 -36.50 -20.64
N VAL A 389 1.80 -36.75 -19.52
CA VAL A 389 2.17 -38.12 -19.13
C VAL A 389 1.00 -38.83 -18.45
N PHE A 390 0.11 -38.12 -17.78
CA PHE A 390 -1.03 -38.70 -17.04
C PHE A 390 -2.35 -38.73 -17.85
N CYS A 391 -2.43 -38.06 -18.98
CA CYS A 391 -3.56 -38.14 -19.92
C CYS A 391 -3.29 -38.98 -21.12
#